data_438b05f193ce07063af5828f893883ec
#
_entry.id   438b05f193ce07063af5828f893883ec
#
_cell.length_a   1.000
_cell.length_b   1.000
_cell.length_c   1.000
_cell.angle_alpha   90.00
_cell.angle_beta   90.00
_cell.angle_gamma   90.00
#
_symmetry.space_group_name_H-M   'P 1'
#
loop_
_entity.id
_entity.type
_entity.pdbx_description
1 polymer ?
#
loop_
_entity_poly.entity_id
_entity_poly.type
_entity_poly.pdbx_seq_one_letter_code
_entity_poly.pdbx_strand_id
1 'polypeptide(L)'
;MNNTYHVPVLLKESINGLNILPNGVYVDATFGGGGHTKEILNHLNSSGKVIAFDQDADAIENQIDDNRLKLIKSNFKYLTNHLKYLQINKIDGLLADFGISSYQIDTQMRGFSIRFDSDLDMRMNKDQKKDAKHILNNYSSDDLNYIFKNFGELKNYKKITQIIISQRSKQKIVTTGDLIRILKPISPSKNKNKFLAKIFQAIRIEVNDELSVIKKLLEASSQYLNKGGRLVCISYHSLEDRLVKRYIQNGSFNEQVGSDIYGNKNTSFKKIGKIVTPSEDELNKNKRSRSAKLRIAEKI
;
A
#
# COMPACT_ATOMS: atom_id res chain seq x y z
N MET A 1 -25.09 -7.30 -13.85
CA MET A 1 -24.71 -6.44 -12.72
C MET A 1 -23.63 -5.49 -13.22
N ASN A 2 -23.94 -4.20 -13.31
CA ASN A 2 -22.98 -3.21 -13.82
C ASN A 2 -21.80 -3.10 -12.85
N ASN A 3 -20.71 -3.79 -13.16
CA ASN A 3 -19.41 -3.59 -12.53
C ASN A 3 -18.92 -2.20 -12.98
N THR A 4 -19.30 -1.15 -12.26
CA THR A 4 -18.67 0.17 -12.38
C THR A 4 -17.26 0.02 -11.85
N TYR A 5 -16.35 -0.39 -12.72
CA TYR A 5 -14.93 -0.48 -12.44
C TYR A 5 -14.44 0.87 -11.94
N HIS A 6 -13.92 0.87 -10.75
CA HIS A 6 -13.39 2.05 -10.08
C HIS A 6 -12.25 2.63 -10.92
N VAL A 7 -12.34 3.90 -11.30
CA VAL A 7 -11.24 4.60 -11.99
C VAL A 7 -10.03 4.60 -11.04
N PRO A 8 -8.85 4.12 -11.48
CA PRO A 8 -7.66 4.12 -10.67
C PRO A 8 -7.32 5.54 -10.20
N VAL A 9 -6.80 5.64 -8.97
CA VAL A 9 -6.44 6.94 -8.38
C VAL A 9 -5.21 7.51 -9.11
N LEU A 10 -5.26 8.80 -9.48
CA LEU A 10 -4.16 9.51 -10.15
C LEU A 10 -3.65 8.77 -11.39
N LEU A 11 -4.57 8.14 -12.17
CA LEU A 11 -4.21 7.31 -13.32
C LEU A 11 -3.34 8.08 -14.33
N LYS A 12 -3.83 9.24 -14.79
CA LYS A 12 -3.13 10.04 -15.80
C LYS A 12 -1.76 10.50 -15.33
N GLU A 13 -1.68 10.94 -14.10
CA GLU A 13 -0.42 11.42 -13.48
C GLU A 13 0.57 10.28 -13.27
N SER A 14 0.09 9.09 -12.93
CA SER A 14 0.92 7.90 -12.76
C SER A 14 1.51 7.43 -14.09
N ILE A 15 0.70 7.37 -15.13
CA ILE A 15 1.14 6.98 -16.47
C ILE A 15 2.14 8.00 -17.05
N ASN A 16 1.84 9.29 -16.91
CA ASN A 16 2.79 10.34 -17.32
C ASN A 16 4.09 10.26 -16.51
N GLY A 17 3.99 9.93 -15.22
CA GLY A 17 5.14 9.76 -14.33
C GLY A 17 6.04 8.59 -14.71
N LEU A 18 5.48 7.52 -15.23
CA LEU A 18 6.22 6.35 -15.71
C LEU A 18 7.06 6.67 -16.97
N ASN A 19 6.69 7.69 -17.76
CA ASN A 19 7.36 8.05 -19.00
C ASN A 19 7.58 6.82 -19.91
N ILE A 20 6.49 6.17 -20.29
CA ILE A 20 6.48 4.83 -20.87
C ILE A 20 7.21 4.79 -22.22
N LEU A 21 8.18 3.88 -22.33
CA LEU A 21 8.82 3.49 -23.58
C LEU A 21 8.01 2.35 -24.21
N PRO A 22 7.64 2.42 -25.51
CA PRO A 22 6.75 1.42 -26.12
C PRO A 22 7.23 -0.03 -26.07
N ASN A 23 8.54 -0.27 -26.02
CA ASN A 23 9.16 -1.59 -25.93
C ASN A 23 9.70 -1.92 -24.52
N GLY A 24 9.39 -1.08 -23.52
CA GLY A 24 9.91 -1.20 -22.17
C GLY A 24 9.27 -2.34 -21.35
N VAL A 25 9.91 -2.64 -20.23
CA VAL A 25 9.44 -3.63 -19.23
C VAL A 25 9.01 -2.89 -17.98
N TYR A 26 7.76 -3.07 -17.58
CA TYR A 26 7.14 -2.38 -16.45
C TYR A 26 6.68 -3.33 -15.37
N VAL A 27 6.74 -2.89 -14.13
CA VAL A 27 6.16 -3.58 -12.99
C VAL A 27 5.02 -2.76 -12.42
N ASP A 28 3.85 -3.39 -12.28
CA ASP A 28 2.76 -2.92 -11.42
C ASP A 28 2.74 -3.78 -10.15
N ALA A 29 3.18 -3.20 -9.03
CA ALA A 29 3.29 -3.93 -7.77
C ALA A 29 1.94 -4.18 -7.09
N THR A 30 0.87 -3.53 -7.57
CA THR A 30 -0.45 -3.45 -6.91
C THR A 30 -1.57 -3.51 -7.96
N PHE A 31 -1.73 -4.69 -8.58
CA PHE A 31 -2.62 -4.87 -9.71
C PHE A 31 -4.08 -4.48 -9.42
N GLY A 32 -4.64 -4.95 -8.28
CA GLY A 32 -6.02 -4.63 -7.86
C GLY A 32 -7.05 -4.93 -8.93
N GLY A 33 -7.71 -3.89 -9.45
CA GLY A 33 -8.67 -3.98 -10.55
C GLY A 33 -8.04 -3.92 -11.94
N GLY A 34 -6.71 -3.89 -12.05
CA GLY A 34 -5.97 -3.88 -13.32
C GLY A 34 -5.97 -2.55 -14.08
N GLY A 35 -6.52 -1.48 -13.51
CA GLY A 35 -6.70 -0.23 -14.24
C GLY A 35 -5.39 0.47 -14.63
N HIS A 36 -4.41 0.55 -13.74
CA HIS A 36 -3.08 1.06 -14.05
C HIS A 36 -2.37 0.14 -15.05
N THR A 37 -2.39 -1.17 -14.82
CA THR A 37 -1.81 -2.18 -15.74
C THR A 37 -2.38 -2.05 -17.14
N LYS A 38 -3.71 -1.93 -17.29
CA LYS A 38 -4.37 -1.77 -18.58
C LYS A 38 -3.88 -0.53 -19.31
N GLU A 39 -3.74 0.57 -18.59
CA GLU A 39 -3.28 1.82 -19.19
C GLU A 39 -1.78 1.76 -19.57
N ILE A 40 -0.94 1.08 -18.80
CA ILE A 40 0.45 0.81 -19.18
C ILE A 40 0.47 -0.01 -20.49
N LEU A 41 -0.34 -1.07 -20.60
CA LEU A 41 -0.42 -1.91 -21.81
C LEU A 41 -0.85 -1.12 -23.04
N ASN A 42 -1.74 -0.13 -22.91
CA ASN A 42 -2.18 0.75 -24.00
C ASN A 42 -1.03 1.59 -24.59
N HIS A 43 0.03 1.84 -23.83
CA HIS A 43 1.20 2.61 -24.27
C HIS A 43 2.34 1.71 -24.80
N LEU A 44 2.22 0.38 -24.65
CA LEU A 44 3.25 -0.56 -25.11
C LEU A 44 2.97 -1.09 -26.51
N ASN A 45 4.03 -1.38 -27.26
CA ASN A 45 3.98 -2.15 -28.50
C ASN A 45 4.03 -3.67 -28.21
N SER A 46 4.12 -4.50 -29.25
CA SER A 46 4.12 -5.97 -29.12
C SER A 46 5.35 -6.54 -28.40
N SER A 47 6.46 -5.79 -28.26
CA SER A 47 7.68 -6.22 -27.56
C SER A 47 7.73 -5.75 -26.11
N GLY A 48 6.89 -4.79 -25.73
CA GLY A 48 6.79 -4.32 -24.34
C GLY A 48 6.18 -5.37 -23.41
N LYS A 49 6.45 -5.29 -22.11
CA LYS A 49 5.99 -6.26 -21.13
C LYS A 49 5.54 -5.58 -19.84
N VAL A 50 4.50 -6.15 -19.20
CA VAL A 50 4.08 -5.78 -17.85
C VAL A 50 4.12 -7.01 -16.95
N ILE A 51 4.77 -6.89 -15.80
CA ILE A 51 4.74 -7.86 -14.73
C ILE A 51 3.91 -7.24 -13.59
N ALA A 52 2.72 -7.78 -13.35
CA ALA A 52 1.82 -7.28 -12.33
C ALA A 52 1.73 -8.22 -11.13
N PHE A 53 1.61 -7.66 -9.94
CA PHE A 53 1.52 -8.41 -8.68
C PHE A 53 0.25 -8.05 -7.94
N ASP A 54 -0.38 -9.06 -7.37
CA ASP A 54 -1.31 -8.90 -6.27
C ASP A 54 -1.26 -10.11 -5.35
N GLN A 55 -1.39 -9.89 -4.05
CA GLN A 55 -1.45 -10.96 -3.07
C GLN A 55 -2.88 -11.42 -2.79
N ASP A 56 -3.88 -10.63 -3.19
CA ASP A 56 -5.30 -10.94 -3.02
C ASP A 56 -5.79 -11.83 -4.17
N ALA A 57 -6.33 -13.00 -3.84
CA ALA A 57 -6.90 -13.90 -4.84
C ALA A 57 -8.06 -13.24 -5.60
N ASP A 58 -8.86 -12.42 -4.91
CA ASP A 58 -10.00 -11.73 -5.51
C ASP A 58 -9.54 -10.71 -6.59
N ALA A 59 -8.34 -10.14 -6.45
CA ALA A 59 -7.77 -9.24 -7.46
C ALA A 59 -7.33 -9.99 -8.73
N ILE A 60 -6.85 -11.23 -8.59
CA ILE A 60 -6.39 -12.03 -9.73
C ILE A 60 -7.55 -12.39 -10.68
N GLU A 61 -8.78 -12.44 -10.19
CA GLU A 61 -9.98 -12.65 -11.02
C GLU A 61 -10.21 -11.53 -12.07
N ASN A 62 -9.59 -10.36 -11.88
CA ASN A 62 -9.63 -9.25 -12.83
C ASN A 62 -8.59 -9.38 -13.96
N GLN A 63 -8.01 -10.56 -14.17
CA GLN A 63 -6.97 -10.78 -15.17
C GLN A 63 -7.37 -10.21 -16.54
N ILE A 64 -6.40 -9.51 -17.16
CA ILE A 64 -6.52 -8.96 -18.51
C ILE A 64 -5.95 -9.98 -19.49
N ASP A 65 -6.70 -10.29 -20.53
CA ASP A 65 -6.24 -11.17 -21.61
C ASP A 65 -5.33 -10.38 -22.57
N ASP A 66 -4.04 -10.36 -22.27
CA ASP A 66 -2.98 -9.71 -23.04
C ASP A 66 -1.67 -10.50 -22.88
N ASN A 67 -1.08 -10.94 -23.99
CA ASN A 67 0.13 -11.76 -23.99
C ASN A 67 1.38 -11.02 -23.48
N ARG A 68 1.33 -9.70 -23.40
CA ARG A 68 2.39 -8.85 -22.83
C ARG A 68 2.31 -8.77 -21.31
N LEU A 69 1.19 -9.23 -20.68
CA LEU A 69 0.98 -9.21 -19.25
C LEU A 69 1.36 -10.55 -18.61
N LYS A 70 2.17 -10.49 -17.56
CA LYS A 70 2.37 -11.58 -16.61
C LYS A 70 1.81 -11.18 -15.25
N LEU A 71 0.61 -11.62 -14.94
CA LEU A 71 -0.01 -11.43 -13.62
C LEU A 71 0.45 -12.54 -12.66
N ILE A 72 0.91 -12.15 -11.46
CA ILE A 72 1.49 -13.04 -10.45
C ILE A 72 0.73 -12.87 -9.14
N LYS A 73 0.07 -13.95 -8.67
CA LYS A 73 -0.50 -14.00 -7.32
C LYS A 73 0.62 -14.10 -6.29
N SER A 74 1.14 -12.96 -5.87
CA SER A 74 2.23 -12.90 -4.88
C SER A 74 2.28 -11.51 -4.23
N ASN A 75 2.80 -11.48 -2.99
CA ASN A 75 3.15 -10.20 -2.39
C ASN A 75 4.39 -9.61 -3.08
N PHE A 76 4.35 -8.33 -3.42
CA PHE A 76 5.43 -7.63 -4.12
C PHE A 76 6.75 -7.57 -3.31
N LYS A 77 6.78 -7.93 -2.04
CA LYS A 77 8.03 -8.14 -1.29
C LYS A 77 8.94 -9.21 -1.92
N TYR A 78 8.37 -10.09 -2.74
CA TYR A 78 9.09 -11.13 -3.47
C TYR A 78 9.44 -10.72 -4.90
N LEU A 79 9.31 -9.44 -5.26
CA LEU A 79 9.63 -8.91 -6.59
C LEU A 79 10.97 -9.42 -7.13
N THR A 80 12.03 -9.31 -6.32
CA THR A 80 13.38 -9.77 -6.69
C THR A 80 13.41 -11.26 -7.09
N ASN A 81 12.71 -12.12 -6.35
CA ASN A 81 12.65 -13.55 -6.61
C ASN A 81 11.95 -13.84 -7.94
N HIS A 82 10.82 -13.17 -8.17
CA HIS A 82 10.04 -13.34 -9.41
C HIS A 82 10.78 -12.80 -10.64
N LEU A 83 11.41 -11.63 -10.56
CA LEU A 83 12.18 -11.09 -11.67
C LEU A 83 13.37 -12.01 -12.04
N LYS A 84 14.08 -12.56 -11.04
CA LYS A 84 15.13 -13.56 -11.27
C LYS A 84 14.57 -14.82 -11.94
N TYR A 85 13.45 -15.37 -11.46
CA TYR A 85 12.80 -16.53 -12.05
C TYR A 85 12.40 -16.31 -13.52
N LEU A 86 11.90 -15.10 -13.83
CA LEU A 86 11.53 -14.69 -15.18
C LEU A 86 12.73 -14.27 -16.04
N GLN A 87 13.95 -14.34 -15.52
CA GLN A 87 15.19 -13.90 -16.19
C GLN A 87 15.15 -12.42 -16.62
N ILE A 88 14.43 -11.58 -15.86
CA ILE A 88 14.33 -10.14 -16.08
C ILE A 88 15.40 -9.46 -15.21
N ASN A 89 16.45 -8.97 -15.84
CA ASN A 89 17.56 -8.33 -15.15
C ASN A 89 17.29 -6.87 -14.82
N LYS A 90 16.52 -6.18 -15.66
CA LYS A 90 16.20 -4.76 -15.53
C LYS A 90 14.77 -4.46 -15.97
N ILE A 91 14.22 -3.38 -15.44
CA ILE A 91 12.90 -2.83 -15.77
C ILE A 91 13.00 -1.33 -16.04
N ASP A 92 12.09 -0.78 -16.85
CA ASP A 92 12.09 0.62 -17.24
C ASP A 92 11.18 1.47 -16.35
N GLY A 93 10.24 0.84 -15.66
CA GLY A 93 9.41 1.53 -14.68
C GLY A 93 8.78 0.59 -13.65
N LEU A 94 8.51 1.15 -12.47
CA LEU A 94 7.81 0.49 -11.38
C LEU A 94 6.73 1.41 -10.84
N LEU A 95 5.49 0.91 -10.83
CA LEU A 95 4.34 1.56 -10.23
C LEU A 95 3.90 0.79 -8.99
N ALA A 96 3.54 1.52 -7.93
CA ALA A 96 2.94 0.97 -6.73
C ALA A 96 1.86 1.92 -6.19
N ASP A 97 0.62 1.44 -6.13
CA ASP A 97 -0.53 2.10 -5.50
C ASP A 97 -0.78 1.45 -4.14
N PHE A 98 -0.20 2.02 -3.07
CA PHE A 98 -0.20 1.38 -1.75
C PHE A 98 -1.58 1.43 -1.09
N GLY A 99 -1.77 0.53 -0.11
CA GLY A 99 -2.97 0.48 0.69
C GLY A 99 -3.93 -0.63 0.27
N ILE A 100 -5.22 -0.38 0.49
CA ILE A 100 -6.29 -1.37 0.25
C ILE A 100 -7.13 -0.98 -0.97
N SER A 101 -7.53 -1.99 -1.72
CA SER A 101 -8.41 -1.79 -2.87
C SER A 101 -9.83 -1.35 -2.43
N SER A 102 -10.53 -0.67 -3.33
CA SER A 102 -11.95 -0.33 -3.09
C SER A 102 -12.80 -1.58 -2.86
N TYR A 103 -12.50 -2.67 -3.55
CA TYR A 103 -13.16 -3.95 -3.37
C TYR A 103 -13.00 -4.47 -1.93
N GLN A 104 -11.79 -4.43 -1.37
CA GLN A 104 -11.53 -4.85 0.01
C GLN A 104 -12.29 -4.01 1.04
N ILE A 105 -12.46 -2.69 0.79
CA ILE A 105 -13.23 -1.80 1.67
C ILE A 105 -14.74 -2.09 1.59
N ASP A 106 -15.24 -2.38 0.40
CA ASP A 106 -16.68 -2.56 0.14
C ASP A 106 -17.17 -3.98 0.43
N THR A 107 -16.25 -4.96 0.41
CA THR A 107 -16.57 -6.34 0.77
C THR A 107 -16.65 -6.47 2.28
N GLN A 108 -17.88 -6.52 2.80
CA GLN A 108 -18.17 -6.54 4.24
C GLN A 108 -17.34 -7.59 4.99
N MET A 109 -17.28 -8.83 4.47
CA MET A 109 -16.62 -9.97 5.14
C MET A 109 -15.09 -9.85 5.26
N ARG A 110 -14.47 -8.84 4.64
CA ARG A 110 -13.03 -8.62 4.71
C ARG A 110 -12.58 -7.85 5.97
N GLY A 111 -13.49 -7.23 6.71
CA GLY A 111 -13.22 -6.56 7.98
C GLY A 111 -12.40 -5.26 7.92
N PHE A 112 -12.19 -4.68 6.73
CA PHE A 112 -11.42 -3.44 6.58
C PHE A 112 -12.20 -2.17 6.91
N SER A 113 -13.53 -2.23 6.92
CA SER A 113 -14.39 -1.06 7.01
C SER A 113 -15.04 -0.90 8.38
N ILE A 114 -15.06 0.32 8.90
CA ILE A 114 -15.82 0.71 10.11
C ILE A 114 -17.34 0.83 9.88
N ARG A 115 -17.79 0.66 8.62
CA ARG A 115 -19.21 0.86 8.24
C ARG A 115 -20.08 -0.37 8.49
N PHE A 116 -19.47 -1.54 8.53
CA PHE A 116 -20.15 -2.81 8.66
C PHE A 116 -19.74 -3.51 9.95
N ASP A 117 -20.66 -4.25 10.56
CA ASP A 117 -20.30 -5.23 11.60
C ASP A 117 -20.06 -6.58 10.93
N SER A 118 -18.83 -7.01 10.95
CA SER A 118 -18.37 -8.19 10.24
C SER A 118 -17.16 -8.83 10.91
N ASP A 119 -16.77 -9.99 10.43
CA ASP A 119 -15.56 -10.66 10.91
C ASP A 119 -14.34 -9.73 10.86
N LEU A 120 -13.56 -9.71 11.93
CA LEU A 120 -12.40 -8.83 12.08
C LEU A 120 -11.15 -9.52 11.52
N ASP A 121 -11.10 -9.63 10.17
CA ASP A 121 -10.04 -10.32 9.43
C ASP A 121 -8.88 -9.39 9.06
N MET A 122 -9.09 -8.43 8.16
CA MET A 122 -8.13 -7.46 7.62
C MET A 122 -6.94 -8.07 6.85
N ARG A 123 -6.94 -9.34 6.51
CA ARG A 123 -5.89 -9.94 5.67
C ARG A 123 -6.09 -9.56 4.20
N MET A 124 -5.06 -9.04 3.55
CA MET A 124 -5.05 -8.88 2.09
C MET A 124 -4.87 -10.26 1.41
N ASN A 125 -3.97 -11.08 1.92
CA ASN A 125 -3.83 -12.48 1.52
C ASN A 125 -4.55 -13.39 2.53
N LYS A 126 -5.65 -14.03 2.12
CA LYS A 126 -6.45 -14.91 2.98
C LYS A 126 -5.72 -16.19 3.42
N ASP A 127 -4.64 -16.55 2.72
CA ASP A 127 -3.86 -17.77 3.04
C ASP A 127 -2.93 -17.57 4.26
N GLN A 128 -2.69 -16.32 4.70
CA GLN A 128 -1.87 -16.07 5.89
C GLN A 128 -2.64 -16.39 7.18
N LYS A 129 -1.91 -16.80 8.24
CA LYS A 129 -2.52 -17.22 9.51
C LYS A 129 -2.91 -16.04 10.42
N LYS A 130 -2.15 -14.95 10.38
CA LYS A 130 -2.31 -13.79 11.27
C LYS A 130 -3.39 -12.86 10.72
N ASP A 131 -4.54 -12.80 11.38
CA ASP A 131 -5.63 -11.86 11.12
C ASP A 131 -5.73 -10.78 12.23
N ALA A 132 -6.66 -9.86 12.11
CA ALA A 132 -6.85 -8.80 13.10
C ALA A 132 -7.37 -9.34 14.44
N LYS A 133 -8.15 -10.43 14.44
CA LYS A 133 -8.59 -11.10 15.68
C LYS A 133 -7.39 -11.63 16.44
N HIS A 134 -6.44 -12.24 15.76
CA HIS A 134 -5.21 -12.76 16.38
C HIS A 134 -4.45 -11.64 17.09
N ILE A 135 -4.25 -10.49 16.43
CA ILE A 135 -3.55 -9.35 17.01
C ILE A 135 -4.24 -8.87 18.29
N LEU A 136 -5.55 -8.60 18.21
CA LEU A 136 -6.28 -8.01 19.33
C LEU A 136 -6.41 -8.96 20.53
N ASN A 137 -6.52 -10.27 20.28
CA ASN A 137 -6.74 -11.24 21.35
C ASN A 137 -5.46 -11.83 21.93
N ASN A 138 -4.34 -11.86 21.18
CA ASN A 138 -3.14 -12.59 21.60
C ASN A 138 -1.89 -11.71 21.82
N TYR A 139 -1.82 -10.51 21.22
CA TYR A 139 -0.65 -9.63 21.37
C TYR A 139 -0.48 -9.16 22.82
N SER A 140 0.77 -8.98 23.23
CA SER A 140 1.10 -8.39 24.54
C SER A 140 0.65 -6.92 24.63
N SER A 141 0.66 -6.37 25.86
CA SER A 141 0.40 -4.94 26.07
C SER A 141 1.39 -4.07 25.31
N ASP A 142 2.66 -4.47 25.30
CA ASP A 142 3.73 -3.69 24.66
C ASP A 142 3.61 -3.73 23.14
N ASP A 143 3.26 -4.88 22.55
CA ASP A 143 3.02 -5.00 21.11
C ASP A 143 1.82 -4.15 20.67
N LEU A 144 0.71 -4.20 21.42
CA LEU A 144 -0.45 -3.36 21.15
C LEU A 144 -0.13 -1.87 21.30
N ASN A 145 0.64 -1.49 22.32
CA ASN A 145 1.12 -0.12 22.49
C ASN A 145 1.99 0.31 21.31
N TYR A 146 2.87 -0.57 20.85
CA TYR A 146 3.75 -0.30 19.71
C TYR A 146 2.94 0.00 18.43
N ILE A 147 1.98 -0.88 18.08
CA ILE A 147 1.21 -0.69 16.84
C ILE A 147 0.31 0.53 16.91
N PHE A 148 -0.38 0.79 18.01
CA PHE A 148 -1.25 1.97 18.12
C PHE A 148 -0.47 3.29 18.16
N LYS A 149 0.70 3.29 18.78
CA LYS A 149 1.59 4.46 18.80
C LYS A 149 2.20 4.73 17.42
N ASN A 150 2.82 3.70 16.81
CA ASN A 150 3.65 3.88 15.64
C ASN A 150 2.88 3.77 14.32
N PHE A 151 1.89 2.87 14.22
CA PHE A 151 1.11 2.68 12.99
C PHE A 151 -0.21 3.47 13.00
N GLY A 152 -0.79 3.69 14.17
CA GLY A 152 -1.97 4.54 14.33
C GLY A 152 -1.64 6.01 14.56
N GLU A 153 -0.42 6.35 14.92
CA GLU A 153 -0.02 7.70 15.37
C GLU A 153 -1.02 8.27 16.41
N LEU A 154 -1.41 7.42 17.37
CA LEU A 154 -2.41 7.71 18.41
C LEU A 154 -1.73 8.15 19.70
N LYS A 155 -2.06 9.34 20.19
CA LYS A 155 -1.49 9.86 21.46
C LYS A 155 -1.95 9.07 22.70
N ASN A 156 -3.20 8.59 22.68
CA ASN A 156 -3.83 7.86 23.78
C ASN A 156 -3.70 6.32 23.65
N TYR A 157 -2.65 5.85 22.98
CA TYR A 157 -2.42 4.43 22.67
C TYR A 157 -2.47 3.53 23.91
N LYS A 158 -1.90 3.94 25.05
CA LYS A 158 -1.92 3.18 26.32
C LYS A 158 -3.36 2.92 26.81
N LYS A 159 -4.22 3.94 26.75
CA LYS A 159 -5.62 3.80 27.14
C LYS A 159 -6.39 2.86 26.20
N ILE A 160 -6.13 2.92 24.90
CA ILE A 160 -6.69 2.01 23.90
C ILE A 160 -6.30 0.57 24.24
N THR A 161 -5.01 0.33 24.46
CA THR A 161 -4.48 -1.00 24.83
C THR A 161 -5.11 -1.54 26.11
N GLN A 162 -5.19 -0.72 27.18
CA GLN A 162 -5.79 -1.13 28.45
C GLN A 162 -7.25 -1.58 28.28
N ILE A 163 -8.03 -0.85 27.50
CA ILE A 163 -9.43 -1.19 27.23
C ILE A 163 -9.52 -2.51 26.46
N ILE A 164 -8.71 -2.70 25.41
CA ILE A 164 -8.70 -3.93 24.63
C ILE A 164 -8.34 -5.13 25.51
N ILE A 165 -7.29 -5.03 26.31
CA ILE A 165 -6.85 -6.11 27.21
C ILE A 165 -7.91 -6.42 28.27
N SER A 166 -8.50 -5.40 28.89
CA SER A 166 -9.57 -5.58 29.87
C SER A 166 -10.83 -6.22 29.29
N GLN A 167 -11.15 -5.94 28.04
CA GLN A 167 -12.35 -6.53 27.41
C GLN A 167 -12.09 -7.94 26.88
N ARG A 168 -10.93 -8.20 26.24
CA ARG A 168 -10.62 -9.54 25.72
C ARG A 168 -10.50 -10.61 26.82
N SER A 169 -10.15 -10.23 28.08
CA SER A 169 -10.16 -11.14 29.21
C SER A 169 -11.56 -11.60 29.63
N LYS A 170 -12.60 -10.85 29.29
CA LYS A 170 -14.01 -11.19 29.55
C LYS A 170 -14.63 -11.91 28.35
N GLN A 171 -14.38 -11.41 27.15
CA GLN A 171 -14.93 -11.93 25.91
C GLN A 171 -13.98 -11.64 24.75
N LYS A 172 -13.73 -12.62 23.88
CA LYS A 172 -12.92 -12.43 22.67
C LYS A 172 -13.52 -11.35 21.76
N ILE A 173 -12.65 -10.56 21.16
CA ILE A 173 -13.01 -9.54 20.16
C ILE A 173 -12.99 -10.25 18.81
N VAL A 174 -14.17 -10.40 18.20
CA VAL A 174 -14.35 -11.21 16.98
C VAL A 174 -14.76 -10.37 15.79
N THR A 175 -15.61 -9.34 16.02
CA THR A 175 -16.16 -8.52 14.95
C THR A 175 -15.64 -7.08 14.99
N THR A 176 -15.76 -6.39 13.86
CA THR A 176 -15.50 -4.95 13.77
C THR A 176 -16.40 -4.16 14.69
N GLY A 177 -17.65 -4.60 14.86
CA GLY A 177 -18.63 -4.03 15.81
C GLY A 177 -18.19 -4.19 17.27
N ASP A 178 -17.60 -5.35 17.65
CA ASP A 178 -17.04 -5.52 19.00
C ASP A 178 -15.96 -4.50 19.26
N LEU A 179 -14.99 -4.35 18.34
CA LEU A 179 -13.90 -3.39 18.47
C LEU A 179 -14.44 -1.95 18.60
N ILE A 180 -15.40 -1.57 17.77
CA ILE A 180 -16.00 -0.23 17.80
C ILE A 180 -16.75 0.00 19.13
N ARG A 181 -17.46 -1.01 19.62
CA ARG A 181 -18.24 -0.94 20.88
C ARG A 181 -17.33 -0.72 22.09
N ILE A 182 -16.26 -1.50 22.21
CA ILE A 182 -15.33 -1.39 23.34
C ILE A 182 -14.54 -0.07 23.32
N LEU A 183 -14.33 0.54 22.16
CA LEU A 183 -13.64 1.82 22.03
C LEU A 183 -14.57 3.04 22.16
N LYS A 184 -15.90 2.82 22.18
CA LYS A 184 -16.89 3.91 22.26
C LYS A 184 -16.64 4.87 23.43
N PRO A 185 -16.31 4.41 24.68
CA PRO A 185 -16.11 5.28 25.82
C PRO A 185 -14.95 6.27 25.70
N ILE A 186 -13.96 5.97 24.85
CA ILE A 186 -12.77 6.82 24.66
C ILE A 186 -12.74 7.49 23.27
N SER A 187 -13.74 7.22 22.46
CA SER A 187 -13.86 7.84 21.13
C SER A 187 -14.24 9.32 21.29
N PRO A 188 -13.48 10.25 20.66
CA PRO A 188 -13.83 11.66 20.74
C PRO A 188 -15.18 11.93 20.04
N SER A 189 -16.02 12.79 20.63
CA SER A 189 -17.32 13.16 20.04
C SER A 189 -17.18 13.80 18.66
N LYS A 190 -16.21 14.71 18.51
CA LYS A 190 -15.77 15.21 17.21
C LYS A 190 -14.72 14.25 16.62
N ASN A 191 -14.82 13.95 15.33
CA ASN A 191 -13.85 13.11 14.60
C ASN A 191 -13.80 11.62 15.01
N LYS A 192 -14.90 11.06 15.52
CA LYS A 192 -14.99 9.62 15.89
C LYS A 192 -14.51 8.71 14.75
N ASN A 193 -14.98 8.93 13.52
CA ASN A 193 -14.60 8.11 12.38
C ASN A 193 -13.10 8.20 12.05
N LYS A 194 -12.50 9.38 12.21
CA LYS A 194 -11.05 9.57 12.02
C LYS A 194 -10.25 8.82 13.09
N PHE A 195 -10.73 8.80 14.33
CA PHE A 195 -10.12 8.05 15.42
C PHE A 195 -10.16 6.54 15.14
N LEU A 196 -11.34 6.01 14.81
CA LEU A 196 -11.52 4.60 14.48
C LEU A 196 -10.70 4.21 13.23
N ALA A 197 -10.71 5.03 12.19
CA ALA A 197 -9.91 4.78 10.98
C ALA A 197 -8.41 4.62 11.28
N LYS A 198 -7.86 5.40 12.22
CA LYS A 198 -6.46 5.25 12.67
C LYS A 198 -6.20 3.95 13.41
N ILE A 199 -7.16 3.48 14.20
CA ILE A 199 -7.06 2.19 14.90
C ILE A 199 -7.10 1.05 13.90
N PHE A 200 -8.05 1.07 12.96
CA PHE A 200 -8.16 0.10 11.88
C PHE A 200 -6.90 0.10 11.00
N GLN A 201 -6.38 1.29 10.65
CA GLN A 201 -5.11 1.42 9.95
C GLN A 201 -3.95 0.75 10.71
N ALA A 202 -3.84 0.98 12.02
CA ALA A 202 -2.76 0.40 12.82
C ALA A 202 -2.79 -1.13 12.82
N ILE A 203 -3.97 -1.71 13.00
CA ILE A 203 -4.18 -3.16 12.98
C ILE A 203 -3.89 -3.71 11.57
N ARG A 204 -4.41 -3.07 10.53
CA ARG A 204 -4.22 -3.46 9.14
C ARG A 204 -2.75 -3.50 8.73
N ILE A 205 -2.00 -2.46 9.09
CA ILE A 205 -0.56 -2.37 8.82
C ILE A 205 0.17 -3.55 9.46
N GLU A 206 -0.18 -3.90 10.70
CA GLU A 206 0.41 -5.02 11.42
C GLU A 206 0.00 -6.38 10.85
N VAL A 207 -1.28 -6.55 10.48
CA VAL A 207 -1.76 -7.79 9.85
C VAL A 207 -0.99 -8.09 8.57
N ASN A 208 -0.78 -7.08 7.73
CA ASN A 208 -0.24 -7.24 6.38
C ASN A 208 1.26 -6.90 6.26
N ASP A 209 1.93 -6.52 7.36
CA ASP A 209 3.34 -6.10 7.38
C ASP A 209 3.65 -4.99 6.37
N GLU A 210 2.69 -4.06 6.16
CA GLU A 210 2.67 -3.14 5.03
C GLU A 210 3.94 -2.30 4.91
N LEU A 211 4.44 -1.75 6.03
CA LEU A 211 5.60 -0.85 5.99
C LEU A 211 6.92 -1.59 5.67
N SER A 212 7.07 -2.84 6.16
CA SER A 212 8.24 -3.67 5.85
C SER A 212 8.22 -4.10 4.36
N VAL A 213 7.04 -4.45 3.87
CA VAL A 213 6.84 -4.84 2.46
C VAL A 213 7.17 -3.67 1.52
N ILE A 214 6.73 -2.43 1.85
CA ILE A 214 7.07 -1.21 1.09
C ILE A 214 8.58 -0.98 1.08
N LYS A 215 9.27 -1.14 2.21
CA LYS A 215 10.74 -0.99 2.26
C LYS A 215 11.43 -1.95 1.29
N LYS A 216 11.06 -3.22 1.28
CA LYS A 216 11.62 -4.23 0.37
C LYS A 216 11.37 -3.90 -1.10
N LEU A 217 10.17 -3.38 -1.44
CA LEU A 217 9.87 -2.95 -2.79
C LEU A 217 10.78 -1.79 -3.23
N LEU A 218 10.94 -0.79 -2.37
CA LEU A 218 11.78 0.37 -2.65
C LEU A 218 13.26 -0.03 -2.84
N GLU A 219 13.77 -0.94 -2.00
CA GLU A 219 15.11 -1.51 -2.15
C GLU A 219 15.26 -2.28 -3.48
N ALA A 220 14.29 -3.12 -3.81
CA ALA A 220 14.26 -3.82 -5.10
C ALA A 220 14.18 -2.85 -6.28
N SER A 221 13.44 -1.74 -6.18
CA SER A 221 13.35 -0.74 -7.23
C SER A 221 14.70 -0.12 -7.58
N SER A 222 15.54 0.17 -6.59
CA SER A 222 16.89 0.71 -6.84
C SER A 222 17.82 -0.29 -7.52
N GLN A 223 17.60 -1.59 -7.29
CA GLN A 223 18.39 -2.67 -7.89
C GLN A 223 17.98 -2.95 -9.34
N TYR A 224 16.68 -2.97 -9.62
CA TYR A 224 16.14 -3.45 -10.90
C TYR A 224 15.83 -2.35 -11.91
N LEU A 225 15.56 -1.11 -11.50
CA LEU A 225 15.35 -0.04 -12.46
C LEU A 225 16.60 0.25 -13.28
N ASN A 226 16.40 0.39 -14.59
CA ASN A 226 17.40 0.95 -15.51
C ASN A 226 17.72 2.40 -15.11
N LYS A 227 18.90 2.88 -15.48
CA LYS A 227 19.20 4.31 -15.45
C LYS A 227 18.20 5.05 -16.34
N GLY A 228 17.59 6.13 -15.83
CA GLY A 228 16.47 6.82 -16.48
C GLY A 228 15.09 6.18 -16.23
N GLY A 229 15.04 4.96 -15.70
CA GLY A 229 13.79 4.28 -15.36
C GLY A 229 13.04 4.98 -14.22
N ARG A 230 11.72 4.83 -14.17
CA ARG A 230 10.84 5.58 -13.28
C ARG A 230 10.26 4.75 -12.14
N LEU A 231 10.34 5.30 -10.93
CA LEU A 231 9.62 4.83 -9.74
C LEU A 231 8.43 5.75 -9.50
N VAL A 232 7.23 5.19 -9.52
CA VAL A 232 5.96 5.91 -9.32
C VAL A 232 5.22 5.29 -8.15
N CYS A 233 4.99 6.05 -7.06
CA CYS A 233 4.36 5.55 -5.85
C CYS A 233 3.21 6.44 -5.42
N ILE A 234 2.03 5.84 -5.21
CA ILE A 234 0.86 6.46 -4.60
C ILE A 234 0.77 5.98 -3.15
N SER A 235 0.56 6.90 -2.23
CA SER A 235 0.44 6.65 -0.78
C SER A 235 -0.82 7.29 -0.24
N TYR A 236 -1.49 6.68 0.75
CA TYR A 236 -2.74 7.19 1.33
C TYR A 236 -2.60 7.66 2.77
N HIS A 237 -1.51 7.34 3.44
CA HIS A 237 -1.24 7.83 4.80
C HIS A 237 0.23 8.26 5.00
N SER A 238 0.44 8.99 6.09
CA SER A 238 1.73 9.62 6.42
C SER A 238 2.91 8.64 6.51
N LEU A 239 2.68 7.42 6.97
CA LEU A 239 3.73 6.43 7.17
C LEU A 239 4.27 5.92 5.82
N GLU A 240 3.38 5.58 4.87
CA GLU A 240 3.77 5.19 3.51
C GLU A 240 4.52 6.32 2.82
N ASP A 241 3.92 7.53 2.78
CA ASP A 241 4.49 8.71 2.13
C ASP A 241 5.89 9.04 2.69
N ARG A 242 6.09 8.89 4.01
CA ARG A 242 7.35 9.13 4.68
C ARG A 242 8.42 8.13 4.26
N LEU A 243 8.07 6.84 4.11
CA LEU A 243 9.00 5.82 3.62
C LEU A 243 9.45 6.11 2.19
N VAL A 244 8.50 6.36 1.27
CA VAL A 244 8.80 6.68 -0.13
C VAL A 244 9.67 7.94 -0.22
N LYS A 245 9.27 9.02 0.47
CA LYS A 245 10.03 10.28 0.50
C LYS A 245 11.45 10.05 0.99
N ARG A 246 11.61 9.37 2.12
CA ARG A 246 12.93 9.12 2.74
C ARG A 246 13.81 8.30 1.81
N TYR A 247 13.26 7.26 1.18
CA TYR A 247 14.03 6.41 0.28
C TYR A 247 14.49 7.15 -0.97
N ILE A 248 13.62 7.92 -1.61
CA ILE A 248 13.98 8.75 -2.78
C ILE A 248 15.08 9.76 -2.41
N GLN A 249 15.03 10.35 -1.22
CA GLN A 249 15.98 11.37 -0.78
C GLN A 249 17.33 10.81 -0.33
N ASN A 250 17.34 9.63 0.28
CA ASN A 250 18.53 9.09 0.95
C ASN A 250 19.10 7.82 0.29
N GLY A 251 18.36 7.16 -0.63
CA GLY A 251 18.75 5.90 -1.25
C GLY A 251 18.75 4.69 -0.31
N SER A 252 18.48 4.89 0.99
CA SER A 252 18.53 3.85 2.03
C SER A 252 17.61 4.21 3.19
N PHE A 253 17.23 3.19 3.97
CA PHE A 253 16.54 3.35 5.26
C PHE A 253 17.52 3.40 6.45
N ASN A 254 18.78 3.05 6.25
CA ASN A 254 19.81 3.13 7.29
C ASN A 254 20.18 4.59 7.54
N GLU A 255 20.29 4.96 8.81
CA GLU A 255 20.63 6.34 9.23
C GLU A 255 22.09 6.72 8.96
N GLN A 256 22.94 5.71 8.70
CA GLN A 256 24.37 5.88 8.53
C GLN A 256 24.82 6.11 7.07
N VAL A 257 23.92 6.37 6.13
CA VAL A 257 24.34 6.75 4.79
C VAL A 257 24.90 8.17 4.86
N GLY A 258 26.22 8.25 4.99
CA GLY A 258 26.97 9.51 5.02
C GLY A 258 26.70 10.32 3.75
N SER A 259 26.59 11.61 3.92
CA SER A 259 26.81 12.54 2.82
C SER A 259 28.32 12.51 2.47
N ASP A 260 28.63 12.74 1.21
CA ASP A 260 30.01 13.02 0.80
C ASP A 260 30.51 14.31 1.51
N ILE A 261 31.81 14.61 1.35
CA ILE A 261 32.43 15.82 1.90
C ILE A 261 31.76 17.14 1.44
N TYR A 262 30.94 17.11 0.39
CA TYR A 262 30.15 18.23 -0.12
C TYR A 262 28.70 18.22 0.34
N GLY A 263 28.28 17.28 1.21
CA GLY A 263 26.91 17.16 1.68
C GLY A 263 25.95 16.44 0.72
N ASN A 264 26.43 15.91 -0.42
CA ASN A 264 25.61 15.17 -1.35
C ASN A 264 25.30 13.79 -0.78
N LYS A 265 24.02 13.42 -0.80
CA LYS A 265 23.58 12.09 -0.37
C LYS A 265 23.78 11.10 -1.50
N ASN A 266 24.34 9.95 -1.20
CA ASN A 266 24.50 8.84 -2.16
C ASN A 266 23.12 8.18 -2.41
N THR A 267 22.25 8.92 -3.12
CA THR A 267 20.91 8.42 -3.49
C THR A 267 20.95 7.82 -4.89
N SER A 268 20.21 6.74 -5.06
CA SER A 268 20.02 6.11 -6.38
C SER A 268 18.92 6.78 -7.22
N PHE A 269 18.25 7.80 -6.67
CA PHE A 269 17.09 8.41 -7.28
C PHE A 269 17.16 9.92 -7.32
N LYS A 270 16.71 10.49 -8.42
CA LYS A 270 16.41 11.91 -8.59
C LYS A 270 14.89 12.11 -8.53
N LYS A 271 14.41 12.93 -7.60
CA LYS A 271 13.00 13.30 -7.51
C LYS A 271 12.56 14.02 -8.79
N ILE A 272 11.40 13.63 -9.34
CA ILE A 272 10.77 14.28 -10.49
C ILE A 272 9.56 15.09 -10.02
N GLY A 273 9.58 16.39 -10.31
CA GLY A 273 8.47 17.31 -9.99
C GLY A 273 8.17 17.47 -8.50
N LYS A 274 7.02 18.05 -8.22
CA LYS A 274 6.45 18.17 -6.87
C LYS A 274 5.59 16.94 -6.56
N ILE A 275 5.17 16.80 -5.30
CA ILE A 275 4.15 15.83 -4.92
C ILE A 275 2.85 16.19 -5.64
N VAL A 276 2.18 15.17 -6.20
CA VAL A 276 0.89 15.34 -6.86
C VAL A 276 -0.21 14.83 -5.95
N THR A 277 -1.30 15.55 -5.87
CA THR A 277 -2.51 15.20 -5.13
C THR A 277 -3.71 15.23 -6.10
N PRO A 278 -4.78 14.49 -5.83
CA PRO A 278 -5.95 14.47 -6.68
C PRO A 278 -6.55 15.86 -6.93
N SER A 279 -6.98 16.08 -8.16
CA SER A 279 -7.71 17.28 -8.55
C SER A 279 -9.12 17.30 -7.94
N GLU A 280 -9.78 18.46 -7.96
CA GLU A 280 -11.19 18.58 -7.51
C GLU A 280 -12.11 17.65 -8.33
N ASP A 281 -11.87 17.56 -9.64
CA ASP A 281 -12.64 16.66 -10.52
C ASP A 281 -12.49 15.19 -10.14
N GLU A 282 -11.28 14.76 -9.77
CA GLU A 282 -11.05 13.41 -9.30
C GLU A 282 -11.69 13.18 -7.91
N LEU A 283 -11.60 14.15 -7.01
CA LEU A 283 -12.26 14.09 -5.69
C LEU A 283 -13.78 13.98 -5.81
N ASN A 284 -14.38 14.65 -6.77
CA ASN A 284 -15.82 14.57 -7.03
C ASN A 284 -16.23 13.18 -7.54
N LYS A 285 -15.40 12.55 -8.38
CA LYS A 285 -15.63 11.20 -8.92
C LYS A 285 -15.26 10.10 -7.94
N ASN A 286 -14.17 10.28 -7.19
CA ASN A 286 -13.63 9.31 -6.26
C ASN A 286 -13.20 9.95 -4.93
N LYS A 287 -14.12 10.04 -3.97
CA LYS A 287 -13.84 10.62 -2.65
C LYS A 287 -12.73 9.88 -1.87
N ARG A 288 -12.41 8.63 -2.23
CA ARG A 288 -11.36 7.83 -1.58
C ARG A 288 -9.96 8.29 -1.97
N SER A 289 -9.81 8.95 -3.12
CA SER A 289 -8.54 9.52 -3.56
C SER A 289 -8.04 10.67 -2.68
N ARG A 290 -8.90 11.26 -1.83
CA ARG A 290 -8.62 12.49 -1.05
C ARG A 290 -7.28 12.50 -0.31
N SER A 291 -6.82 11.36 0.18
CA SER A 291 -5.56 11.27 0.92
C SER A 291 -4.39 10.85 0.05
N ALA A 292 -4.63 10.58 -1.22
CA ALA A 292 -3.61 10.10 -2.14
C ALA A 292 -2.51 11.16 -2.37
N LYS A 293 -1.28 10.66 -2.43
CA LYS A 293 -0.08 11.44 -2.71
C LYS A 293 0.80 10.64 -3.65
N LEU A 294 0.98 11.16 -4.85
CA LEU A 294 1.86 10.57 -5.84
C LEU A 294 3.26 11.18 -5.73
N ARG A 295 4.26 10.31 -5.72
CA ARG A 295 5.67 10.67 -5.85
C ARG A 295 6.29 9.95 -7.04
N ILE A 296 7.07 10.70 -7.81
CA ILE A 296 7.78 10.21 -8.98
C ILE A 296 9.27 10.43 -8.75
N ALA A 297 10.07 9.43 -9.08
CA ALA A 297 11.51 9.52 -9.07
C ALA A 297 12.11 8.80 -10.28
N GLU A 298 13.28 9.26 -10.70
CA GLU A 298 14.06 8.69 -11.80
C GLU A 298 15.31 8.03 -11.24
N LYS A 299 15.64 6.84 -11.71
CA LYS A 299 16.89 6.13 -11.39
C LYS A 299 18.06 6.85 -12.05
N ILE A 300 19.08 7.23 -11.29
CA ILE A 300 20.31 7.90 -11.77
C ILE A 300 21.50 6.96 -11.80
#